data_d6d1a6f56165ea681f250f0ab892c3b0
#
_entry.id   d6d1a6f56165ea681f250f0ab892c3b0
#
_cell.length_a   1.000
_cell.length_b   1.000
_cell.length_c   1.000
_cell.angle_alpha   90.00
_cell.angle_beta   90.00
_cell.angle_gamma   90.00
#
_symmetry.space_group_name_H-M   'P 1'
#
loop_
_entity.id
_entity.type
_entity.pdbx_description
1 polymer ?
#
loop_
_entity_poly.entity_id
_entity_poly.type
_entity_poly.pdbx_seq_one_letter_code
_entity_poly.pdbx_strand_id
1 'polypeptide(L)'
;MPKKPIDYSKCCIYKIEHLDNESLIYVGHTTNFKQRKAAHKTNCINIKRREFNHKIYKMIRENGGWEMFQMIEVEKHPCSDKREATRKEFEVMKELKATMNMVKSYESIEDRKERKRKWNIKKNKEYIQEKKEYEEYKLSKSYKKNKEFIQEKQEYEEYKLSKSYKKIYDECMFELDFFMN
;
A
#
# COMPACT_ATOMS: atom_id res chain seq x y z
N MET A 1 16.28 -25.01 8.50
CA MET A 1 16.22 -24.64 9.93
C MET A 1 15.16 -23.57 10.13
N PRO A 2 14.28 -23.71 11.13
CA PRO A 2 13.29 -22.68 11.43
C PRO A 2 14.00 -21.37 11.81
N LYS A 3 13.50 -20.24 11.32
CA LYS A 3 14.04 -18.91 11.67
C LYS A 3 13.78 -18.65 13.15
N LYS A 4 14.79 -18.19 13.88
CA LYS A 4 14.61 -17.78 15.28
C LYS A 4 13.59 -16.64 15.35
N PRO A 5 12.71 -16.64 16.36
CA PRO A 5 11.80 -15.53 16.56
C PRO A 5 12.57 -14.20 16.71
N ILE A 6 12.00 -13.12 16.21
CA ILE A 6 12.61 -11.78 16.30
C ILE A 6 12.38 -11.26 17.72
N ASP A 7 13.46 -10.83 18.37
CA ASP A 7 13.42 -10.23 19.69
C ASP A 7 13.16 -8.71 19.60
N TYR A 8 11.90 -8.34 19.80
CA TYR A 8 11.47 -6.93 19.75
C TYR A 8 11.82 -6.13 20.99
N SER A 9 12.34 -6.74 22.06
CA SER A 9 12.85 -6.01 23.22
C SER A 9 14.04 -5.08 22.89
N LYS A 10 14.71 -5.34 21.75
CA LYS A 10 15.82 -4.55 21.21
C LYS A 10 15.41 -3.63 20.06
N CYS A 11 14.10 -3.41 19.89
CA CYS A 11 13.62 -2.57 18.82
C CYS A 11 14.05 -1.10 19.03
N CYS A 12 14.44 -0.45 17.95
CA CYS A 12 14.64 0.99 17.86
C CYS A 12 14.03 1.55 16.60
N ILE A 13 13.63 2.81 16.67
CA ILE A 13 13.23 3.62 15.52
C ILE A 13 14.46 4.38 15.04
N TYR A 14 14.66 4.40 13.74
CA TYR A 14 15.76 5.10 13.10
C TYR A 14 15.27 5.97 11.96
N LYS A 15 16.04 6.99 11.63
CA LYS A 15 15.87 7.77 10.40
C LYS A 15 17.10 7.62 9.50
N ILE A 16 16.88 7.76 8.20
CA ILE A 16 17.91 8.03 7.20
C ILE A 16 17.59 9.41 6.65
N GLU A 17 18.53 10.33 6.77
CA GLU A 17 18.36 11.71 6.32
C GLU A 17 19.55 12.15 5.47
N HIS A 18 19.30 13.07 4.53
CA HIS A 18 20.35 13.69 3.73
C HIS A 18 21.07 14.73 4.55
N LEU A 19 22.40 14.85 4.36
CA LEU A 19 23.24 15.76 5.16
C LEU A 19 22.90 17.23 4.94
N ASP A 20 22.56 17.62 3.69
CA ASP A 20 22.32 19.02 3.31
C ASP A 20 20.87 19.32 2.96
N ASN A 21 19.97 18.32 2.96
CA ASN A 21 18.57 18.50 2.60
C ASN A 21 17.64 17.85 3.62
N GLU A 22 17.19 18.66 4.55
CA GLU A 22 16.30 18.25 5.64
C GLU A 22 14.94 17.69 5.18
N SER A 23 14.55 17.90 3.91
CA SER A 23 13.30 17.36 3.40
C SER A 23 13.39 15.87 3.02
N LEU A 24 14.60 15.33 2.85
CA LEU A 24 14.82 13.94 2.46
C LEU A 24 15.03 13.06 3.69
N ILE A 25 13.92 12.65 4.28
CA ILE A 25 13.90 11.79 5.47
C ILE A 25 13.16 10.50 5.19
N TYR A 26 13.75 9.38 5.58
CA TYR A 26 13.13 8.07 5.69
C TYR A 26 13.14 7.62 7.14
N VAL A 27 12.04 7.02 7.61
CA VAL A 27 11.91 6.43 8.95
C VAL A 27 11.68 4.94 8.84
N GLY A 28 12.25 4.17 9.77
CA GLY A 28 12.05 2.73 9.86
C GLY A 28 12.31 2.22 11.28
N HIS A 29 11.96 0.95 11.51
CA HIS A 29 12.30 0.27 12.75
C HIS A 29 13.21 -0.94 12.53
N THR A 30 13.97 -1.32 13.53
CA THR A 30 14.80 -2.51 13.50
C THR A 30 15.12 -3.02 14.91
N THR A 31 15.37 -4.31 15.03
CA THR A 31 15.89 -4.93 16.25
C THR A 31 17.42 -5.08 16.23
N ASN A 32 18.06 -4.72 15.11
CA ASN A 32 19.52 -4.74 14.96
C ASN A 32 19.98 -3.58 14.07
N PHE A 33 20.31 -2.45 14.70
CA PHE A 33 20.68 -1.22 14.01
C PHE A 33 21.91 -1.37 13.10
N LYS A 34 22.99 -2.02 13.59
CA LYS A 34 24.23 -2.19 12.81
C LYS A 34 23.98 -3.01 11.54
N GLN A 35 23.29 -4.15 11.67
CA GLN A 35 22.95 -5.01 10.55
C GLN A 35 22.02 -4.30 9.56
N ARG A 36 21.05 -3.54 10.07
CA ARG A 36 20.11 -2.78 9.24
C ARG A 36 20.80 -1.69 8.43
N LYS A 37 21.75 -0.95 9.04
CA LYS A 37 22.56 0.06 8.37
C LYS A 37 23.40 -0.53 7.25
N ALA A 38 24.07 -1.65 7.52
CA ALA A 38 24.84 -2.37 6.50
C ALA A 38 23.97 -2.87 5.35
N ALA A 39 22.74 -3.39 5.66
CA ALA A 39 21.80 -3.81 4.65
C ALA A 39 21.33 -2.65 3.76
N HIS A 40 21.02 -1.48 4.33
CA HIS A 40 20.66 -0.29 3.57
C HIS A 40 21.78 0.14 2.62
N LYS A 41 23.02 0.24 3.11
CA LYS A 41 24.20 0.57 2.29
C LYS A 41 24.34 -0.43 1.14
N THR A 42 24.29 -1.73 1.43
CA THR A 42 24.42 -2.78 0.41
C THR A 42 23.31 -2.72 -0.63
N ASN A 43 22.06 -2.55 -0.21
CA ASN A 43 20.91 -2.46 -1.11
C ASN A 43 20.93 -1.19 -1.99
N CYS A 44 21.54 -0.12 -1.49
CA CYS A 44 21.72 1.12 -2.26
C CYS A 44 22.76 0.98 -3.36
N ILE A 45 23.88 0.27 -3.10
CA ILE A 45 25.06 0.24 -3.97
C ILE A 45 25.07 -0.98 -4.89
N ASN A 46 24.62 -2.14 -4.42
CA ASN A 46 24.77 -3.40 -5.14
C ASN A 46 23.59 -3.66 -6.08
N ILE A 47 23.81 -3.50 -7.39
CA ILE A 47 22.80 -3.73 -8.45
C ILE A 47 22.23 -5.16 -8.48
N LYS A 48 22.95 -6.15 -7.96
CA LYS A 48 22.49 -7.55 -7.92
C LYS A 48 21.47 -7.79 -6.79
N ARG A 49 21.25 -6.82 -5.90
CA ARG A 49 20.27 -6.96 -4.83
C ARG A 49 18.86 -6.73 -5.35
N ARG A 50 17.92 -7.59 -4.92
CA ARG A 50 16.50 -7.48 -5.27
C ARG A 50 15.94 -6.10 -4.93
N GLU A 51 16.37 -5.55 -3.80
CA GLU A 51 15.89 -4.28 -3.25
C GLU A 51 16.52 -3.06 -3.93
N PHE A 52 17.57 -3.22 -4.76
CA PHE A 52 18.29 -2.11 -5.42
C PHE A 52 17.37 -1.10 -6.11
N ASN A 53 16.27 -1.60 -6.72
CA ASN A 53 15.31 -0.78 -7.44
C ASN A 53 14.18 -0.21 -6.56
N HIS A 54 14.21 -0.42 -5.24
CA HIS A 54 13.24 0.23 -4.36
C HIS A 54 13.41 1.75 -4.41
N LYS A 55 12.28 2.47 -4.33
CA LYS A 55 12.25 3.93 -4.49
C LYS A 55 13.19 4.65 -3.53
N ILE A 56 13.26 4.23 -2.27
CA ILE A 56 14.19 4.80 -1.30
C ILE A 56 15.64 4.79 -1.82
N TYR A 57 16.12 3.65 -2.39
CA TYR A 57 17.50 3.55 -2.86
C TYR A 57 17.72 4.29 -4.17
N LYS A 58 16.69 4.43 -5.02
CA LYS A 58 16.74 5.32 -6.18
C LYS A 58 16.90 6.76 -5.75
N MET A 59 16.06 7.23 -4.81
CA MET A 59 16.13 8.58 -4.28
C MET A 59 17.50 8.86 -3.63
N ILE A 60 18.06 7.92 -2.87
CA ILE A 60 19.40 8.08 -2.28
C ILE A 60 20.46 8.24 -3.39
N ARG A 61 20.44 7.40 -4.44
CA ARG A 61 21.41 7.50 -5.54
C ARG A 61 21.25 8.78 -6.36
N GLU A 62 20.02 9.24 -6.58
CA GLU A 62 19.71 10.48 -7.29
C GLU A 62 20.13 11.74 -6.51
N ASN A 63 20.31 11.62 -5.19
CA ASN A 63 20.69 12.71 -4.32
C ASN A 63 22.11 12.48 -3.72
N GLY A 64 23.07 12.16 -4.55
CA GLY A 64 24.48 12.06 -4.18
C GLY A 64 24.96 10.72 -3.61
N GLY A 65 24.07 9.72 -3.55
CA GLY A 65 24.44 8.36 -3.10
C GLY A 65 24.44 8.20 -1.59
N TRP A 66 24.83 7.01 -1.14
CA TRP A 66 24.79 6.65 0.28
C TRP A 66 25.67 7.56 1.17
N GLU A 67 26.74 8.11 0.65
CA GLU A 67 27.71 8.94 1.42
C GLU A 67 27.12 10.33 1.77
N MET A 68 26.08 10.78 1.04
CA MET A 68 25.34 12.00 1.36
C MET A 68 24.20 11.77 2.37
N PHE A 69 24.05 10.55 2.87
CA PHE A 69 23.01 10.21 3.83
C PHE A 69 23.60 9.64 5.11
N GLN A 70 23.00 10.01 6.22
CA GLN A 70 23.30 9.41 7.51
C GLN A 70 22.11 8.62 8.05
N MET A 71 22.41 7.50 8.71
CA MET A 71 21.42 6.72 9.44
C MET A 71 21.63 6.89 10.93
N ILE A 72 20.61 7.39 11.64
CA ILE A 72 20.64 7.76 13.05
C ILE A 72 19.53 7.03 13.80
N GLU A 73 19.82 6.54 15.00
CA GLU A 73 18.82 6.04 15.93
C GLU A 73 18.07 7.24 16.54
N VAL A 74 16.73 7.28 16.34
CA VAL A 74 15.87 8.34 16.88
C VAL A 74 15.53 8.05 18.33
N GLU A 75 15.06 6.82 18.60
CA GLU A 75 14.72 6.38 19.94
C GLU A 75 14.77 4.85 20.07
N LYS A 76 15.03 4.36 21.28
CA LYS A 76 14.81 2.95 21.63
C LYS A 76 13.35 2.73 21.91
N HIS A 77 12.78 1.70 21.30
CA HIS A 77 11.37 1.35 21.48
C HIS A 77 11.20 -0.15 21.72
N PRO A 78 11.60 -0.66 22.91
CA PRO A 78 11.31 -2.04 23.29
C PRO A 78 9.81 -2.29 23.21
N CYS A 79 9.40 -3.31 22.47
CA CYS A 79 8.00 -3.63 22.26
C CYS A 79 7.81 -5.16 22.20
N SER A 80 6.55 -5.59 22.19
CA SER A 80 6.21 -7.01 22.23
C SER A 80 6.21 -7.65 20.84
N ASP A 81 5.84 -6.87 19.82
CA ASP A 81 5.68 -7.40 18.47
C ASP A 81 5.96 -6.36 17.35
N LYS A 82 5.91 -6.86 16.12
CA LYS A 82 6.08 -6.05 14.91
C LYS A 82 5.01 -4.96 14.78
N ARG A 83 3.79 -5.21 15.22
CA ARG A 83 2.68 -4.28 15.04
C ARG A 83 2.88 -3.03 15.89
N GLU A 84 3.35 -3.21 17.10
CA GLU A 84 3.70 -2.12 18.02
C GLU A 84 4.85 -1.29 17.46
N ALA A 85 5.94 -1.97 17.01
CA ALA A 85 7.07 -1.32 16.35
C ALA A 85 6.63 -0.51 15.10
N THR A 86 5.74 -1.08 14.28
CA THR A 86 5.24 -0.41 13.06
C THR A 86 4.35 0.79 13.39
N ARG A 87 3.56 0.73 14.46
CA ARG A 87 2.75 1.87 14.92
C ARG A 87 3.66 3.03 15.35
N LYS A 88 4.68 2.74 16.14
CA LYS A 88 5.63 3.76 16.58
C LYS A 88 6.44 4.37 15.43
N GLU A 89 6.90 3.53 14.48
CA GLU A 89 7.51 4.00 13.23
C GLU A 89 6.62 5.02 12.51
N PHE A 90 5.31 4.74 12.41
CA PHE A 90 4.36 5.63 11.75
C PHE A 90 4.13 6.95 12.50
N GLU A 91 4.14 6.93 13.84
CA GLU A 91 4.07 8.13 14.66
C GLU A 91 5.26 9.04 14.39
N VAL A 92 6.48 8.48 14.47
CA VAL A 92 7.74 9.21 14.20
C VAL A 92 7.83 9.67 12.74
N MET A 93 7.35 8.86 11.79
CA MET A 93 7.28 9.25 10.38
C MET A 93 6.41 10.49 10.15
N LYS A 94 5.28 10.61 10.88
CA LYS A 94 4.42 11.81 10.84
C LYS A 94 5.08 13.02 11.49
N GLU A 95 5.68 12.81 12.65
CA GLU A 95 6.34 13.86 13.41
C GLU A 95 7.49 14.49 12.61
N LEU A 96 8.33 13.66 12.01
CA LEU A 96 9.46 14.09 11.18
C LEU A 96 9.06 14.45 9.74
N LYS A 97 7.79 14.36 9.37
CA LYS A 97 7.27 14.62 8.00
C LYS A 97 8.08 13.87 6.94
N ALA A 98 8.38 12.59 7.19
CA ALA A 98 9.24 11.78 6.35
C ALA A 98 8.70 11.66 4.91
N THR A 99 9.47 12.13 3.92
CA THR A 99 9.08 12.20 2.50
C THR A 99 9.47 10.97 1.70
N MET A 100 10.48 10.23 2.15
CA MET A 100 11.01 9.06 1.44
C MET A 100 10.26 7.77 1.75
N ASN A 101 9.36 7.76 2.74
CA ASN A 101 8.49 6.62 3.02
C ASN A 101 7.37 6.56 1.99
N MET A 102 7.28 5.46 1.23
CA MET A 102 6.30 5.30 0.16
C MET A 102 4.92 4.87 0.62
N VAL A 103 4.89 4.10 1.68
CA VAL A 103 3.67 3.48 2.21
C VAL A 103 3.54 3.89 3.66
N LYS A 104 2.32 4.18 4.08
CA LYS A 104 2.02 4.32 5.51
C LYS A 104 2.42 3.01 6.19
N SER A 105 3.36 3.08 7.13
CA SER A 105 3.84 1.91 7.86
C SER A 105 2.73 1.26 8.67
N TYR A 106 1.77 2.07 9.09
CA TYR A 106 0.63 1.66 9.89
C TYR A 106 -0.65 2.31 9.36
N GLU A 107 -1.72 1.54 9.31
CA GLU A 107 -3.08 2.00 9.00
C GLU A 107 -3.97 1.64 10.20
N SER A 108 -4.63 2.63 10.78
CA SER A 108 -5.61 2.38 11.86
C SER A 108 -6.83 1.61 11.33
N ILE A 109 -7.61 1.03 12.23
CA ILE A 109 -8.88 0.37 11.86
C ILE A 109 -9.81 1.40 11.22
N GLU A 110 -9.84 2.63 11.74
CA GLU A 110 -10.64 3.75 11.25
C GLU A 110 -10.20 4.18 9.85
N ASP A 111 -8.88 4.35 9.62
CA ASP A 111 -8.33 4.69 8.30
C ASP A 111 -8.68 3.61 7.25
N ARG A 112 -8.60 2.33 7.64
CA ARG A 112 -8.96 1.19 6.78
C ARG A 112 -10.45 1.22 6.42
N LYS A 113 -11.32 1.45 7.40
CA LYS A 113 -12.77 1.59 7.18
C LYS A 113 -13.07 2.75 6.23
N GLU A 114 -12.46 3.90 6.44
CA GLU A 114 -12.66 5.08 5.61
C GLU A 114 -12.14 4.87 4.18
N ARG A 115 -10.98 4.25 4.00
CA ARG A 115 -10.45 3.88 2.67
C ARG A 115 -11.39 2.91 1.95
N LYS A 116 -11.92 1.88 2.65
CA LYS A 116 -12.90 0.94 2.09
C LYS A 116 -14.19 1.66 1.70
N ARG A 117 -14.69 2.57 2.55
CA ARG A 117 -15.88 3.38 2.25
C ARG A 117 -15.68 4.25 1.00
N LYS A 118 -14.56 4.96 0.89
CA LYS A 118 -14.23 5.77 -0.30
C LYS A 118 -14.14 4.92 -1.57
N TRP A 119 -13.52 3.74 -1.48
CA TRP A 119 -13.44 2.80 -2.60
C TRP A 119 -14.82 2.34 -3.05
N ASN A 120 -15.70 1.95 -2.11
CA ASN A 120 -17.07 1.53 -2.43
C ASN A 120 -17.88 2.65 -3.10
N ILE A 121 -17.75 3.89 -2.60
CA ILE A 121 -18.43 5.05 -3.19
C ILE A 121 -17.95 5.28 -4.63
N LYS A 122 -16.64 5.18 -4.88
CA LYS A 122 -16.07 5.31 -6.22
C LYS A 122 -16.61 4.22 -7.15
N LYS A 123 -16.61 2.97 -6.72
CA LYS A 123 -17.12 1.83 -7.50
C LYS A 123 -18.61 1.96 -7.82
N ASN A 124 -19.43 2.38 -6.84
CA ASN A 124 -20.84 2.65 -7.09
C ASN A 124 -21.08 3.76 -8.11
N LYS A 125 -20.26 4.83 -8.09
CA LYS A 125 -20.36 5.91 -9.09
C LYS A 125 -20.02 5.41 -10.50
N GLU A 126 -18.94 4.64 -10.63
CA GLU A 126 -18.52 4.02 -11.90
C GLU A 126 -19.66 3.13 -12.44
N TYR A 127 -20.23 2.26 -11.61
CA TYR A 127 -21.34 1.39 -11.99
C TYR A 127 -22.59 2.17 -12.45
N ILE A 128 -22.98 3.23 -11.73
CA ILE A 128 -24.15 4.05 -12.11
C ILE A 128 -23.88 4.71 -13.46
N GLN A 129 -22.66 5.15 -13.71
CA GLN A 129 -22.29 5.77 -14.98
C GLN A 129 -22.35 4.75 -16.14
N GLU A 130 -21.75 3.58 -15.96
CA GLU A 130 -21.81 2.49 -16.96
C GLU A 130 -23.26 2.08 -17.27
N LYS A 131 -24.12 2.01 -16.24
CA LYS A 131 -25.54 1.71 -16.42
C LYS A 131 -26.27 2.78 -17.22
N LYS A 132 -25.98 4.06 -16.97
CA LYS A 132 -26.56 5.16 -17.76
C LYS A 132 -26.13 5.10 -19.22
N GLU A 133 -24.85 4.91 -19.49
CA GLU A 133 -24.30 4.81 -20.84
C GLU A 133 -24.91 3.61 -21.59
N TYR A 134 -25.13 2.50 -20.90
CA TYR A 134 -25.81 1.33 -21.45
C TYR A 134 -27.29 1.61 -21.79
N GLU A 135 -28.04 2.31 -20.93
CA GLU A 135 -29.42 2.69 -21.23
C GLU A 135 -29.50 3.70 -22.40
N GLU A 136 -28.59 4.65 -22.49
CA GLU A 136 -28.46 5.58 -23.62
C GLU A 136 -28.14 4.84 -24.92
N TYR A 137 -27.23 3.85 -24.86
CA TYR A 137 -26.93 2.97 -26.00
C TYR A 137 -28.18 2.20 -26.47
N LYS A 138 -28.97 1.64 -25.55
CA LYS A 138 -30.25 0.97 -25.88
C LYS A 138 -31.25 1.89 -26.61
N LEU A 139 -31.25 3.15 -26.19
CA LEU A 139 -32.18 4.15 -26.80
C LEU A 139 -31.68 4.67 -28.13
N SER A 140 -30.42 4.41 -28.50
CA SER A 140 -29.88 4.85 -29.80
C SER A 140 -30.51 4.16 -30.99
N LYS A 141 -30.57 4.87 -32.14
CA LYS A 141 -31.19 4.36 -33.40
C LYS A 141 -30.56 3.05 -33.91
N SER A 142 -29.30 2.75 -33.58
CA SER A 142 -28.61 1.51 -33.91
C SER A 142 -29.17 0.31 -33.14
N TYR A 143 -29.76 0.51 -31.98
CA TYR A 143 -30.42 -0.51 -31.19
C TYR A 143 -31.60 -1.14 -31.91
N LYS A 144 -32.36 -0.34 -32.69
CA LYS A 144 -33.57 -0.84 -33.42
C LYS A 144 -33.24 -1.69 -34.63
N LYS A 145 -32.05 -1.60 -35.22
CA LYS A 145 -31.68 -2.27 -36.48
C LYS A 145 -31.08 -3.68 -36.32
N ASN A 146 -30.52 -4.01 -35.14
CA ASN A 146 -29.80 -5.29 -34.93
C ASN A 146 -30.28 -6.02 -33.67
N LYS A 147 -31.57 -6.35 -33.62
CA LYS A 147 -32.21 -6.94 -32.45
C LYS A 147 -31.55 -8.25 -31.94
N GLU A 148 -31.13 -9.13 -32.84
CA GLU A 148 -30.50 -10.40 -32.47
C GLU A 148 -29.07 -10.22 -31.91
N PHE A 149 -28.24 -9.43 -32.56
CA PHE A 149 -26.87 -9.12 -32.06
C PHE A 149 -26.88 -8.36 -30.73
N ILE A 150 -27.92 -7.56 -30.53
CA ILE A 150 -28.12 -6.81 -29.30
C ILE A 150 -28.52 -7.74 -28.15
N GLN A 151 -29.31 -8.76 -28.41
CA GLN A 151 -29.76 -9.72 -27.39
C GLN A 151 -28.60 -10.58 -26.89
N GLU A 152 -27.76 -11.12 -27.78
CA GLU A 152 -26.52 -11.83 -27.39
C GLU A 152 -25.56 -10.94 -26.57
N LYS A 153 -25.44 -9.68 -26.95
CA LYS A 153 -24.58 -8.73 -26.24
C LYS A 153 -25.14 -8.35 -24.87
N GLN A 154 -26.47 -8.27 -24.75
CA GLN A 154 -27.13 -8.04 -23.45
C GLN A 154 -26.92 -9.21 -22.50
N GLU A 155 -27.11 -10.43 -22.94
CA GLU A 155 -26.89 -11.64 -22.16
C GLU A 155 -25.42 -11.72 -21.68
N TYR A 156 -24.47 -11.32 -22.55
CA TYR A 156 -23.06 -11.31 -22.21
C TYR A 156 -22.69 -10.22 -21.18
N GLU A 157 -23.24 -9.02 -21.30
CA GLU A 157 -23.00 -7.93 -20.33
C GLU A 157 -23.72 -8.18 -19.00
N GLU A 158 -24.92 -8.74 -19.01
CA GLU A 158 -25.61 -9.20 -17.80
C GLU A 158 -24.84 -10.33 -17.11
N TYR A 159 -24.27 -11.25 -17.88
CA TYR A 159 -23.40 -12.28 -17.34
C TYR A 159 -22.14 -11.71 -16.69
N LYS A 160 -21.50 -10.72 -17.31
CA LYS A 160 -20.35 -10.04 -16.73
C LYS A 160 -20.70 -9.29 -15.44
N LEU A 161 -21.81 -8.56 -15.45
CA LEU A 161 -22.33 -7.85 -14.30
C LEU A 161 -22.66 -8.80 -13.15
N SER A 162 -23.35 -9.91 -13.42
CA SER A 162 -23.69 -10.91 -12.41
C SER A 162 -22.44 -11.53 -11.77
N LYS A 163 -21.42 -11.83 -12.58
CA LYS A 163 -20.13 -12.32 -12.05
C LYS A 163 -19.38 -11.28 -11.22
N SER A 164 -19.39 -10.03 -11.65
CA SER A 164 -18.78 -8.93 -10.89
C SER A 164 -19.47 -8.71 -9.55
N TYR A 165 -20.79 -8.72 -9.53
CA TYR A 165 -21.60 -8.61 -8.31
C TYR A 165 -21.42 -9.80 -7.39
N LYS A 166 -21.45 -11.00 -7.92
CA LYS A 166 -21.24 -12.21 -7.13
C LYS A 166 -19.86 -12.18 -6.47
N LYS A 167 -18.83 -11.80 -7.20
CA LYS A 167 -17.48 -11.68 -6.66
C LYS A 167 -17.40 -10.64 -5.52
N ILE A 168 -18.01 -9.46 -5.70
CA ILE A 168 -18.05 -8.42 -4.67
C ILE A 168 -18.88 -8.86 -3.46
N TYR A 169 -20.00 -9.54 -3.70
CA TYR A 169 -20.84 -10.07 -2.63
C TYR A 169 -20.12 -11.15 -1.83
N ASP A 170 -19.48 -12.10 -2.51
CA ASP A 170 -18.74 -13.20 -1.88
C ASP A 170 -17.53 -12.65 -1.09
N GLU A 171 -16.81 -11.66 -1.60
CA GLU A 171 -15.74 -10.97 -0.89
C GLU A 171 -16.26 -10.21 0.35
N CYS A 172 -17.43 -9.56 0.27
CA CYS A 172 -18.05 -8.87 1.40
C CYS A 172 -18.57 -9.84 2.47
N MET A 173 -19.17 -10.96 2.06
CA MET A 173 -19.69 -11.97 2.99
C MET A 173 -18.56 -12.71 3.70
N PHE A 174 -17.52 -13.08 3.00
CA PHE A 174 -16.34 -13.71 3.59
C PHE A 174 -15.68 -12.85 4.68
N GLU A 175 -15.66 -11.53 4.50
CA GLU A 175 -15.15 -10.61 5.52
C GLU A 175 -16.10 -10.45 6.72
N LEU A 176 -17.42 -10.55 6.52
CA LEU A 176 -18.39 -10.50 7.61
C LEU A 176 -18.32 -11.75 8.50
N ASP A 177 -18.20 -12.93 7.90
CA ASP A 177 -18.03 -14.20 8.64
C ASP A 177 -16.73 -14.25 9.45
N PHE A 178 -15.68 -13.60 8.96
CA PHE A 178 -14.40 -13.49 9.68
C PHE A 178 -14.45 -12.56 10.90
N PHE A 179 -15.44 -11.65 10.98
CA PHE A 179 -15.61 -10.73 12.11
C PHE A 179 -16.66 -11.19 13.14
N MET A 180 -17.45 -12.22 12.80
CA MET A 180 -18.50 -12.76 13.70
C MET A 180 -18.06 -13.99 14.48
N ASN A 181 -16.90 -14.58 14.16
CA ASN A 181 -16.22 -15.66 14.89
C ASN A 181 -14.91 -15.15 15.50
#